data_b003fa9b7321588b2ba227830e4d7dd4
#
_entry.id   b003fa9b7321588b2ba227830e4d7dd4
#
_cell.length_a   1.000
_cell.length_b   1.000
_cell.length_c   1.000
_cell.angle_alpha   90.00
_cell.angle_beta   90.00
_cell.angle_gamma   90.00
#
_symmetry.space_group_name_H-M   'P 1'
#
loop_
_entity.id
_entity.type
_entity.pdbx_description
1 polymer ?
#
loop_
_entity_poly.entity_id
_entity_poly.type
_entity_poly.pdbx_seq_one_letter_code
_entity_poly.pdbx_strand_id
1 'polypeptide(L)'
;MNDEKTVKNKKKGNKKNKNIRTYVVIGVEAAILVALIVVIVYVFRATGEKTGVQKIRLPEGEVAQASLVPDNTEIPEVDDEINENYTTLALFGVDARGKNLDKGTRTDTIIICSINNETGEARLCSVYRDTLLNVAGPDKNPSYQKCNAAYAYDGPAGALHMLNNNLDLYITRFITIGFQGVMSTVDAVGGVDINLTSSEIKYLNDYQASMYSTETNTVITDDYVPVTEAGLQTLSGYQALAYCRIRYTAGSDFKRTERQRDVVSQIITKARKMDPVKVTKICNDVFPLVATNLDLNDDIIPMASEVNKYEIVDSTGFPFDDKITTGLLGPKGDCVIPVDLESNVIELHKYLYPTEEYTPSETVIKTSNDIKAEAAKYGK
;
A
#
# COMPACT_ATOMS: atom_id res chain seq x y z
N MET A 1 -15.58 0.22 55.21
CA MET A 1 -16.05 -0.69 54.18
C MET A 1 -16.64 0.11 52.98
N ASN A 2 -15.84 1.04 52.40
CA ASN A 2 -16.36 1.94 51.33
C ASN A 2 -15.29 2.39 50.30
N ASP A 3 -14.14 1.71 50.13
CA ASP A 3 -13.08 2.18 49.22
C ASP A 3 -12.71 1.26 48.06
N GLU A 4 -13.36 0.10 47.92
CA GLU A 4 -13.01 -0.81 46.81
C GLU A 4 -13.85 -0.69 45.52
N LYS A 5 -14.93 0.10 45.51
CA LYS A 5 -15.80 0.22 44.31
C LYS A 5 -15.39 1.32 43.33
N THR A 6 -14.54 2.23 43.69
CA THR A 6 -14.17 3.40 42.84
C THR A 6 -13.02 3.12 41.89
N VAL A 7 -12.22 2.07 42.13
CA VAL A 7 -11.04 1.77 41.29
C VAL A 7 -11.37 0.90 40.08
N LYS A 8 -12.45 0.11 40.12
CA LYS A 8 -12.83 -0.77 38.98
C LYS A 8 -13.52 -0.06 37.82
N ASN A 9 -14.08 1.15 38.04
CA ASN A 9 -14.75 1.88 36.97
C ASN A 9 -13.83 2.77 36.09
N LYS A 10 -12.62 3.11 36.55
CA LYS A 10 -11.65 3.89 35.76
C LYS A 10 -10.89 3.07 34.73
N LYS A 11 -10.76 1.74 34.92
CA LYS A 11 -10.08 0.86 33.93
C LYS A 11 -10.94 0.44 32.73
N LYS A 12 -12.26 0.49 32.85
CA LYS A 12 -13.17 0.15 31.73
C LYS A 12 -13.38 1.31 30.75
N GLY A 13 -13.27 2.56 31.19
CA GLY A 13 -13.41 3.74 30.32
C GLY A 13 -12.24 3.93 29.36
N ASN A 14 -11.03 3.54 29.77
CA ASN A 14 -9.81 3.76 28.95
C ASN A 14 -9.62 2.72 27.83
N LYS A 15 -10.23 1.53 27.94
CA LYS A 15 -10.18 0.53 26.86
C LYS A 15 -11.14 0.85 25.72
N LYS A 16 -12.33 1.41 26.01
CA LYS A 16 -13.30 1.79 24.98
C LYS A 16 -12.83 2.98 24.12
N ASN A 17 -12.16 3.96 24.74
CA ASN A 17 -11.61 5.11 24.00
C ASN A 17 -10.38 4.77 23.16
N LYS A 18 -9.60 3.74 23.52
CA LYS A 18 -8.46 3.29 22.73
C LYS A 18 -8.93 2.60 21.43
N ASN A 19 -9.96 1.78 21.52
CA ASN A 19 -10.52 1.08 20.36
C ASN A 19 -11.21 2.05 19.37
N ILE A 20 -11.95 3.05 19.87
CA ILE A 20 -12.61 4.05 18.99
C ILE A 20 -11.57 4.90 18.23
N ARG A 21 -10.46 5.28 18.86
CA ARG A 21 -9.37 6.00 18.16
C ARG A 21 -8.67 5.13 17.13
N THR A 22 -8.49 3.86 17.40
CA THR A 22 -7.91 2.89 16.44
C THR A 22 -8.83 2.73 15.23
N TYR A 23 -10.14 2.58 15.41
CA TYR A 23 -11.11 2.44 14.31
C TYR A 23 -11.26 3.70 13.44
N VAL A 24 -11.08 4.90 14.00
CA VAL A 24 -11.14 6.16 13.24
C VAL A 24 -9.87 6.37 12.41
N VAL A 25 -8.72 5.88 12.86
CA VAL A 25 -7.43 5.99 12.13
C VAL A 25 -7.36 5.00 10.95
N ILE A 26 -8.04 3.88 11.05
CA ILE A 26 -8.00 2.76 10.10
C ILE A 26 -8.82 3.04 8.81
N GLY A 27 -9.91 3.80 8.88
CA GLY A 27 -10.82 4.03 7.74
C GLY A 27 -10.30 4.96 6.63
N VAL A 28 -9.10 5.48 6.80
CA VAL A 28 -8.59 6.61 6.03
C VAL A 28 -7.68 6.19 4.87
N GLU A 29 -6.94 5.09 4.99
CA GLU A 29 -5.99 4.63 3.95
C GLU A 29 -6.67 4.17 2.67
N ALA A 30 -7.80 3.63 2.85
CA ALA A 30 -8.59 2.97 1.85
C ALA A 30 -9.32 3.94 0.92
N ALA A 31 -9.79 5.05 1.46
CA ALA A 31 -10.47 6.08 0.70
C ALA A 31 -9.61 6.70 -0.41
N ILE A 32 -8.26 6.57 -0.38
CA ILE A 32 -7.36 7.12 -1.40
C ILE A 32 -7.31 6.30 -2.65
N LEU A 33 -7.27 5.00 -2.44
CA LEU A 33 -7.19 4.11 -3.56
C LEU A 33 -8.49 4.13 -4.35
N VAL A 34 -9.60 4.10 -3.63
CA VAL A 34 -10.91 4.27 -4.25
C VAL A 34 -11.04 5.68 -4.82
N ALA A 35 -10.51 6.73 -4.19
CA ALA A 35 -10.52 8.07 -4.80
C ALA A 35 -9.59 8.16 -6.02
N LEU A 36 -8.42 7.49 -6.04
CA LEU A 36 -7.59 7.36 -7.25
C LEU A 36 -8.32 6.56 -8.34
N ILE A 37 -8.94 5.44 -8.00
CA ILE A 37 -9.77 4.66 -8.93
C ILE A 37 -10.99 5.47 -9.37
N VAL A 38 -11.68 6.16 -8.47
CA VAL A 38 -12.84 7.03 -8.76
C VAL A 38 -12.45 8.22 -9.62
N VAL A 39 -11.32 8.84 -9.32
CA VAL A 39 -10.78 9.96 -10.11
C VAL A 39 -10.39 9.47 -11.49
N ILE A 40 -9.70 8.34 -11.60
CA ILE A 40 -9.35 7.70 -12.87
C ILE A 40 -10.61 7.46 -13.71
N VAL A 41 -11.64 7.00 -13.13
CA VAL A 41 -12.86 6.57 -13.76
C VAL A 41 -13.82 7.69 -14.14
N TYR A 42 -13.98 8.67 -13.30
CA TYR A 42 -14.80 9.85 -13.57
C TYR A 42 -14.29 10.62 -14.80
N VAL A 43 -12.98 10.66 -15.02
CA VAL A 43 -12.35 11.36 -16.14
C VAL A 43 -12.56 10.69 -17.47
N PHE A 44 -12.45 9.38 -17.54
CA PHE A 44 -12.71 8.66 -18.78
C PHE A 44 -14.15 8.83 -19.27
N ARG A 45 -15.09 9.02 -18.36
CA ARG A 45 -16.47 9.31 -18.71
C ARG A 45 -16.66 10.71 -19.29
N ALA A 46 -15.84 11.68 -18.85
CA ALA A 46 -16.00 13.09 -19.23
C ALA A 46 -15.26 13.48 -20.51
N THR A 47 -14.16 12.82 -20.86
CA THR A 47 -13.28 13.30 -21.93
C THR A 47 -13.21 12.44 -23.18
N GLY A 48 -13.51 11.14 -23.12
CA GLY A 48 -13.40 10.25 -24.29
C GLY A 48 -12.02 10.24 -24.98
N GLU A 49 -11.03 10.92 -24.40
CA GLU A 49 -9.70 11.08 -24.95
C GLU A 49 -8.72 9.98 -24.49
N LYS A 50 -7.80 9.63 -25.37
CA LYS A 50 -6.72 8.67 -25.09
C LYS A 50 -5.78 9.28 -24.04
N THR A 51 -5.88 8.81 -22.81
CA THR A 51 -4.98 9.20 -21.73
C THR A 51 -3.60 8.57 -21.92
N GLY A 52 -2.55 9.29 -21.53
CA GLY A 52 -1.17 8.84 -21.62
C GLY A 52 -0.75 7.82 -20.54
N VAL A 53 -1.65 6.94 -20.10
CA VAL A 53 -1.33 5.90 -19.11
C VAL A 53 -0.27 4.96 -19.63
N GLN A 54 0.76 4.75 -18.84
CA GLN A 54 1.76 3.73 -19.12
C GLN A 54 1.15 2.34 -18.86
N LYS A 55 0.69 1.65 -19.91
CA LYS A 55 0.29 0.26 -19.80
C LYS A 55 1.54 -0.61 -19.71
N ILE A 56 1.76 -1.20 -18.55
CA ILE A 56 2.72 -2.29 -18.39
C ILE A 56 1.96 -3.57 -18.67
N ARG A 57 2.25 -4.21 -19.79
CA ARG A 57 1.70 -5.54 -20.08
C ARG A 57 2.49 -6.55 -19.26
N LEU A 58 1.76 -7.31 -18.46
CA LEU A 58 2.29 -8.57 -17.95
C LEU A 58 2.51 -9.51 -19.13
N PRO A 59 3.43 -10.49 -19.04
CA PRO A 59 3.63 -11.47 -20.10
C PRO A 59 2.29 -12.09 -20.52
N GLU A 60 1.99 -12.12 -21.82
CA GLU A 60 0.70 -12.63 -22.35
C GLU A 60 0.74 -14.16 -22.48
N GLY A 61 -0.35 -14.85 -22.12
CA GLY A 61 -0.58 -16.29 -22.36
C GLY A 61 -0.72 -17.13 -21.07
N GLU A 62 -1.12 -18.39 -21.23
CA GLU A 62 -1.27 -19.33 -20.10
C GLU A 62 -0.02 -19.46 -19.23
N VAL A 63 1.17 -19.35 -19.83
CA VAL A 63 2.46 -19.37 -19.12
C VAL A 63 2.63 -18.15 -18.23
N ALA A 64 2.08 -17.01 -18.59
CA ALA A 64 2.20 -15.77 -17.85
C ALA A 64 1.26 -15.74 -16.64
N GLN A 65 0.05 -16.25 -16.78
CA GLN A 65 -0.85 -16.44 -15.63
C GLN A 65 -0.26 -17.47 -14.64
N ALA A 66 0.27 -18.59 -15.16
CA ALA A 66 0.97 -19.58 -14.33
C ALA A 66 2.18 -19.00 -13.58
N SER A 67 2.85 -17.97 -14.12
CA SER A 67 3.99 -17.33 -13.44
C SER A 67 3.59 -16.35 -12.33
N LEU A 68 2.32 -15.95 -12.25
CA LEU A 68 1.77 -15.09 -11.20
C LEU A 68 1.06 -15.90 -10.10
N VAL A 69 0.73 -17.15 -10.38
CA VAL A 69 0.06 -18.07 -9.46
C VAL A 69 1.12 -18.84 -8.66
N PRO A 70 0.85 -19.24 -7.41
CA PRO A 70 1.73 -20.14 -6.65
C PRO A 70 2.06 -21.40 -7.46
N ASP A 71 3.29 -21.89 -7.29
CA ASP A 71 3.85 -23.07 -7.98
C ASP A 71 3.09 -24.40 -7.68
N ASN A 72 2.08 -24.34 -6.82
CA ASN A 72 1.14 -25.43 -6.56
C ASN A 72 0.08 -25.46 -7.65
N THR A 73 0.14 -26.49 -8.47
CA THR A 73 -0.84 -26.82 -9.51
C THR A 73 -2.24 -27.19 -8.98
N GLU A 74 -2.42 -27.22 -7.68
CA GLU A 74 -3.70 -27.32 -7.01
C GLU A 74 -4.10 -25.94 -6.49
N ILE A 75 -4.62 -25.07 -7.38
CA ILE A 75 -5.42 -23.94 -6.95
C ILE A 75 -6.65 -24.55 -6.27
N PRO A 76 -6.86 -24.29 -4.96
CA PRO A 76 -8.06 -24.82 -4.32
C PRO A 76 -9.30 -24.31 -5.03
N GLU A 77 -10.38 -25.09 -5.07
CA GLU A 77 -11.70 -24.65 -5.60
C GLU A 77 -12.19 -23.34 -4.93
N VAL A 78 -11.66 -23.03 -3.75
CA VAL A 78 -11.84 -21.77 -3.00
C VAL A 78 -11.43 -20.52 -3.79
N ASP A 79 -10.44 -20.59 -4.69
CA ASP A 79 -9.98 -19.41 -5.44
C ASP A 79 -10.99 -18.93 -6.48
N ASP A 80 -11.78 -19.81 -7.04
CA ASP A 80 -12.83 -19.42 -8.00
C ASP A 80 -13.97 -18.67 -7.27
N GLU A 81 -14.39 -19.10 -6.10
CA GLU A 81 -15.40 -18.40 -5.30
C GLU A 81 -14.88 -17.03 -4.80
N ILE A 82 -13.63 -16.96 -4.35
CA ILE A 82 -13.02 -15.69 -3.95
C ILE A 82 -13.00 -14.72 -5.14
N ASN A 83 -12.59 -15.17 -6.33
CA ASN A 83 -12.51 -14.32 -7.52
C ASN A 83 -13.89 -13.89 -8.04
N GLU A 84 -14.95 -14.68 -7.83
CA GLU A 84 -16.31 -14.29 -8.16
C GLU A 84 -16.86 -13.26 -7.17
N ASN A 85 -16.62 -13.46 -5.86
CA ASN A 85 -17.18 -12.64 -4.79
C ASN A 85 -16.35 -11.38 -4.50
N TYR A 86 -15.06 -11.38 -4.81
CA TYR A 86 -14.15 -10.29 -4.51
C TYR A 86 -13.30 -9.86 -5.70
N THR A 87 -13.10 -8.57 -5.84
CA THR A 87 -12.08 -7.99 -6.73
C THR A 87 -10.86 -7.60 -5.90
N THR A 88 -9.73 -8.29 -6.14
CA THR A 88 -8.48 -8.04 -5.43
C THR A 88 -7.44 -7.43 -6.36
N LEU A 89 -6.78 -6.36 -5.90
CA LEU A 89 -5.73 -5.67 -6.65
C LEU A 89 -4.58 -5.24 -5.74
N ALA A 90 -3.38 -5.13 -6.32
CA ALA A 90 -2.20 -4.65 -5.64
C ALA A 90 -1.86 -3.21 -6.03
N LEU A 91 -1.41 -2.43 -5.07
CA LEU A 91 -1.05 -1.06 -5.22
C LEU A 91 0.37 -0.86 -4.76
N PHE A 92 1.17 -0.31 -5.63
CA PHE A 92 2.58 -0.12 -5.42
C PHE A 92 2.95 1.37 -5.45
N GLY A 93 3.55 1.85 -4.36
CA GLY A 93 4.25 3.12 -4.33
C GLY A 93 5.74 2.87 -4.50
N VAL A 94 6.34 3.39 -5.57
CA VAL A 94 7.75 3.14 -5.90
C VAL A 94 8.61 4.40 -5.77
N ASP A 95 9.86 4.21 -5.30
CA ASP A 95 10.89 5.25 -5.28
C ASP A 95 11.43 5.48 -6.71
N ALA A 96 10.52 5.83 -7.63
CA ALA A 96 10.85 6.18 -8.99
C ALA A 96 10.75 7.69 -9.18
N ARG A 97 11.85 8.29 -9.64
CA ARG A 97 11.98 9.74 -9.84
C ARG A 97 11.66 10.15 -11.27
N GLY A 98 11.65 9.21 -12.19
CA GLY A 98 11.26 9.39 -13.58
C GLY A 98 9.89 8.80 -13.89
N LYS A 99 9.52 8.85 -15.19
CA LYS A 99 8.27 8.29 -15.69
C LYS A 99 8.30 6.76 -15.85
N ASN A 100 9.49 6.14 -15.74
CA ASN A 100 9.60 4.69 -15.87
C ASN A 100 9.31 4.02 -14.52
N LEU A 101 8.15 3.38 -14.44
CA LEU A 101 7.67 2.67 -13.27
C LEU A 101 7.77 1.15 -13.42
N ASP A 102 8.49 0.66 -14.44
CA ASP A 102 8.51 -0.75 -14.80
C ASP A 102 9.29 -1.60 -13.79
N LYS A 103 10.60 -1.37 -13.65
CA LYS A 103 11.49 -2.13 -12.74
C LYS A 103 12.74 -1.35 -12.37
N GLY A 104 13.57 -1.95 -11.52
CA GLY A 104 14.84 -1.34 -11.09
C GLY A 104 14.70 -0.44 -9.87
N THR A 105 13.49 -0.26 -9.35
CA THR A 105 13.21 0.49 -8.12
C THR A 105 12.50 -0.40 -7.10
N ARG A 106 12.63 -0.06 -5.82
CA ARG A 106 11.94 -0.77 -4.74
C ARG A 106 10.61 -0.13 -4.45
N THR A 107 9.64 -0.95 -4.04
CA THR A 107 8.38 -0.44 -3.49
C THR A 107 8.60 0.07 -2.07
N ASP A 108 8.18 1.30 -1.81
CA ASP A 108 8.11 1.86 -0.46
C ASP A 108 6.73 1.62 0.19
N THR A 109 5.73 1.39 -0.65
CA THR A 109 4.35 1.08 -0.27
C THR A 109 3.88 -0.14 -1.05
N ILE A 110 3.30 -1.12 -0.35
CA ILE A 110 2.68 -2.32 -0.93
C ILE A 110 1.34 -2.47 -0.23
N ILE A 111 0.22 -2.35 -0.95
CA ILE A 111 -1.12 -2.47 -0.38
C ILE A 111 -1.92 -3.49 -1.19
N ILE A 112 -2.57 -4.41 -0.51
CA ILE A 112 -3.57 -5.32 -1.07
C ILE A 112 -4.93 -4.69 -0.80
N CYS A 113 -5.72 -4.51 -1.85
CA CYS A 113 -7.09 -4.03 -1.76
C CYS A 113 -8.04 -5.16 -2.18
N SER A 114 -8.93 -5.57 -1.29
CA SER A 114 -10.01 -6.52 -1.56
C SER A 114 -11.34 -5.80 -1.50
N ILE A 115 -12.15 -5.93 -2.55
CA ILE A 115 -13.46 -5.31 -2.69
C ILE A 115 -14.49 -6.42 -2.82
N ASN A 116 -15.47 -6.47 -1.93
CA ASN A 116 -16.61 -7.37 -2.07
C ASN A 116 -17.51 -6.87 -3.21
N ASN A 117 -17.71 -7.70 -4.23
CA ASN A 117 -18.41 -7.33 -5.47
C ASN A 117 -19.92 -7.08 -5.24
N GLU A 118 -20.50 -7.74 -4.24
CA GLU A 118 -21.92 -7.60 -3.90
C GLU A 118 -22.16 -6.33 -3.08
N THR A 119 -21.43 -6.16 -1.96
CA THR A 119 -21.67 -5.07 -1.01
C THR A 119 -20.92 -3.79 -1.34
N GLY A 120 -19.82 -3.86 -2.08
CA GLY A 120 -18.90 -2.76 -2.33
C GLY A 120 -17.98 -2.44 -1.13
N GLU A 121 -18.01 -3.24 -0.07
CA GLU A 121 -17.08 -3.11 1.05
C GLU A 121 -15.65 -3.38 0.60
N ALA A 122 -14.77 -2.43 0.85
CA ALA A 122 -13.34 -2.56 0.55
C ALA A 122 -12.52 -2.70 1.84
N ARG A 123 -11.56 -3.62 1.83
CA ARG A 123 -10.58 -3.83 2.90
C ARG A 123 -9.17 -3.67 2.36
N LEU A 124 -8.32 -3.03 3.14
CA LEU A 124 -6.93 -2.82 2.77
C LEU A 124 -5.97 -3.49 3.73
N CYS A 125 -4.94 -4.10 3.18
CA CYS A 125 -3.84 -4.63 3.95
C CYS A 125 -2.51 -4.08 3.43
N SER A 126 -1.80 -3.30 4.24
CA SER A 126 -0.47 -2.79 3.92
C SER A 126 0.59 -3.85 4.28
N VAL A 127 1.23 -4.44 3.29
CA VAL A 127 2.39 -5.32 3.53
C VAL A 127 3.61 -4.46 3.85
N TYR A 128 4.17 -4.61 5.05
CA TYR A 128 5.35 -3.83 5.44
C TYR A 128 6.52 -4.16 4.51
N ARG A 129 7.09 -3.16 3.86
CA ARG A 129 8.09 -3.31 2.80
C ARG A 129 9.35 -4.09 3.21
N ASP A 130 9.68 -4.09 4.51
CA ASP A 130 10.83 -4.78 5.08
C ASP A 130 10.49 -6.20 5.59
N THR A 131 9.26 -6.71 5.28
CA THR A 131 8.85 -8.07 5.63
C THR A 131 9.71 -9.09 4.91
N LEU A 132 10.22 -10.06 5.68
CA LEU A 132 11.02 -11.19 5.16
C LEU A 132 10.09 -12.17 4.46
N LEU A 133 10.14 -12.20 3.13
CA LEU A 133 9.37 -13.13 2.29
C LEU A 133 10.27 -13.73 1.19
N ASN A 134 9.79 -14.77 0.54
CA ASN A 134 10.44 -15.31 -0.65
C ASN A 134 10.19 -14.37 -1.84
N VAL A 135 11.24 -13.76 -2.36
CA VAL A 135 11.19 -12.81 -3.49
C VAL A 135 11.71 -13.43 -4.79
N ALA A 136 11.95 -14.74 -4.82
CA ALA A 136 12.34 -15.42 -6.04
C ALA A 136 11.22 -15.35 -7.07
N GLY A 137 11.59 -15.17 -8.33
CA GLY A 137 10.65 -15.30 -9.44
C GLY A 137 10.26 -16.76 -9.68
N PRO A 138 9.34 -17.00 -10.62
CA PRO A 138 8.94 -18.35 -11.03
C PRO A 138 10.15 -19.21 -11.38
N ASP A 139 10.08 -20.50 -11.08
CA ASP A 139 11.10 -21.52 -11.41
C ASP A 139 12.52 -21.24 -10.84
N LYS A 140 12.63 -20.32 -9.87
CA LYS A 140 13.88 -20.01 -9.19
C LYS A 140 13.94 -20.61 -7.79
N ASN A 141 15.15 -20.92 -7.34
CA ASN A 141 15.34 -21.32 -5.95
C ASN A 141 14.86 -20.22 -4.99
N PRO A 142 14.22 -20.56 -3.87
CA PRO A 142 13.74 -19.59 -2.90
C PRO A 142 14.81 -18.59 -2.45
N SER A 143 14.45 -17.32 -2.37
CA SER A 143 15.33 -16.23 -1.95
C SER A 143 14.60 -15.36 -0.93
N TYR A 144 14.91 -15.54 0.34
CA TYR A 144 14.28 -14.80 1.44
C TYR A 144 14.97 -13.45 1.63
N GLN A 145 14.25 -12.40 1.28
CA GLN A 145 14.69 -11.00 1.33
C GLN A 145 13.56 -10.11 1.86
N LYS A 146 13.81 -8.81 2.01
CA LYS A 146 12.76 -7.83 2.18
C LYS A 146 11.83 -7.85 0.98
N CYS A 147 10.53 -7.95 1.19
CA CYS A 147 9.55 -8.14 0.13
C CYS A 147 9.57 -7.03 -0.94
N ASN A 148 9.99 -5.81 -0.57
CA ASN A 148 10.12 -4.70 -1.53
C ASN A 148 11.19 -4.91 -2.62
N ALA A 149 12.06 -5.92 -2.47
CA ALA A 149 13.05 -6.25 -3.49
C ALA A 149 12.42 -6.92 -4.72
N ALA A 150 11.28 -7.59 -4.57
CA ALA A 150 10.62 -8.29 -5.67
C ALA A 150 10.30 -7.37 -6.85
N TYR A 151 9.80 -6.17 -6.56
CA TYR A 151 9.53 -5.16 -7.59
C TYR A 151 10.81 -4.69 -8.31
N ALA A 152 11.90 -4.53 -7.58
CA ALA A 152 13.17 -4.11 -8.18
C ALA A 152 13.74 -5.17 -9.15
N TYR A 153 13.46 -6.45 -8.89
CA TYR A 153 13.95 -7.55 -9.73
C TYR A 153 13.15 -7.72 -11.02
N ASP A 154 11.82 -7.64 -10.94
CA ASP A 154 10.97 -7.96 -12.09
C ASP A 154 9.68 -7.10 -12.15
N GLY A 155 9.75 -5.88 -11.66
CA GLY A 155 8.64 -4.93 -11.72
C GLY A 155 7.37 -5.41 -11.02
N PRO A 156 6.20 -4.98 -11.54
CA PRO A 156 4.91 -5.39 -11.00
C PRO A 156 4.71 -6.90 -11.02
N ALA A 157 5.17 -7.60 -12.07
CA ALA A 157 5.05 -9.05 -12.20
C ALA A 157 5.75 -9.78 -11.04
N GLY A 158 7.00 -9.38 -10.75
CA GLY A 158 7.75 -9.94 -9.62
C GLY A 158 7.10 -9.67 -8.28
N ALA A 159 6.55 -8.47 -8.08
CA ALA A 159 5.85 -8.12 -6.85
C ALA A 159 4.53 -8.89 -6.68
N LEU A 160 3.75 -9.07 -7.76
CA LEU A 160 2.54 -9.88 -7.74
C LEU A 160 2.85 -11.35 -7.47
N HIS A 161 3.86 -11.92 -8.15
CA HIS A 161 4.31 -13.28 -7.88
C HIS A 161 4.71 -13.46 -6.41
N MET A 162 5.47 -12.51 -5.85
CA MET A 162 5.87 -12.54 -4.46
C MET A 162 4.65 -12.52 -3.52
N LEU A 163 3.66 -11.64 -3.76
CA LEU A 163 2.45 -11.59 -2.94
C LEU A 163 1.66 -12.91 -3.06
N ASN A 164 1.38 -13.35 -4.27
CA ASN A 164 0.59 -14.55 -4.52
C ASN A 164 1.22 -15.79 -3.90
N ASN A 165 2.52 -16.00 -4.14
CA ASN A 165 3.23 -17.21 -3.69
C ASN A 165 3.46 -17.28 -2.17
N ASN A 166 3.64 -16.15 -1.48
CA ASN A 166 3.83 -16.15 -0.03
C ASN A 166 2.52 -16.08 0.76
N LEU A 167 1.44 -15.56 0.16
CA LEU A 167 0.21 -15.22 0.87
C LEU A 167 -1.01 -15.97 0.33
N ASP A 168 -0.83 -16.95 -0.56
CA ASP A 168 -1.89 -17.71 -1.23
C ASP A 168 -2.97 -16.78 -1.84
N LEU A 169 -2.54 -15.70 -2.50
CA LEU A 169 -3.44 -14.76 -3.15
C LEU A 169 -3.44 -14.99 -4.66
N TYR A 170 -4.51 -14.57 -5.32
CA TYR A 170 -4.63 -14.57 -6.79
C TYR A 170 -4.80 -13.15 -7.30
N ILE A 171 -3.76 -12.33 -7.14
CA ILE A 171 -3.77 -10.94 -7.58
C ILE A 171 -3.16 -10.84 -8.96
N THR A 172 -3.96 -10.48 -9.96
CA THR A 172 -3.52 -10.26 -11.35
C THR A 172 -3.56 -8.78 -11.74
N ARG A 173 -4.18 -7.92 -10.92
CA ARG A 173 -4.41 -6.50 -11.21
C ARG A 173 -3.55 -5.64 -10.31
N PHE A 174 -2.98 -4.58 -10.88
CA PHE A 174 -2.14 -3.66 -10.10
C PHE A 174 -2.25 -2.21 -10.56
N ILE A 175 -1.88 -1.31 -9.66
CA ILE A 175 -1.62 0.11 -9.94
C ILE A 175 -0.30 0.49 -9.29
N THR A 176 0.58 1.16 -10.04
CA THR A 176 1.85 1.68 -9.55
C THR A 176 1.92 3.20 -9.71
N ILE A 177 2.37 3.90 -8.67
CA ILE A 177 2.60 5.34 -8.67
C ILE A 177 4.01 5.67 -8.15
N GLY A 178 4.70 6.59 -8.82
CA GLY A 178 6.01 7.09 -8.41
C GLY A 178 5.92 8.44 -7.69
N PHE A 179 7.06 8.98 -7.28
CA PHE A 179 7.15 10.25 -6.54
C PHE A 179 6.49 11.42 -7.27
N GLN A 180 6.72 11.56 -8.58
CA GLN A 180 6.12 12.62 -9.37
C GLN A 180 4.59 12.53 -9.35
N GLY A 181 4.04 11.32 -9.43
CA GLY A 181 2.60 11.10 -9.35
C GLY A 181 2.02 11.54 -8.00
N VAL A 182 2.69 11.20 -6.89
CA VAL A 182 2.27 11.63 -5.55
C VAL A 182 2.31 13.15 -5.43
N MET A 183 3.42 13.80 -5.81
CA MET A 183 3.56 15.25 -5.75
C MET A 183 2.46 15.94 -6.56
N SER A 184 2.29 15.54 -7.82
CA SER A 184 1.29 16.12 -8.72
C SER A 184 -0.12 15.94 -8.20
N THR A 185 -0.42 14.79 -7.57
CA THR A 185 -1.74 14.53 -6.98
C THR A 185 -2.02 15.47 -5.78
N VAL A 186 -1.02 15.63 -4.89
CA VAL A 186 -1.14 16.53 -3.73
C VAL A 186 -1.35 17.97 -4.19
N ASP A 187 -0.56 18.45 -5.13
CA ASP A 187 -0.67 19.83 -5.63
C ASP A 187 -2.01 20.06 -6.34
N ALA A 188 -2.46 19.09 -7.10
CA ALA A 188 -3.71 19.14 -7.83
C ALA A 188 -4.96 19.22 -6.92
N VAL A 189 -4.92 18.61 -5.72
CA VAL A 189 -5.98 18.77 -4.71
C VAL A 189 -5.81 20.03 -3.85
N GLY A 190 -4.79 20.85 -4.12
CA GLY A 190 -4.51 22.08 -3.38
C GLY A 190 -3.71 21.90 -2.09
N GLY A 191 -2.83 20.91 -2.06
CA GLY A 191 -2.03 20.54 -0.90
C GLY A 191 -2.77 19.64 0.10
N VAL A 192 -2.08 19.19 1.15
CA VAL A 192 -2.63 18.33 2.20
C VAL A 192 -2.44 18.97 3.58
N ASP A 193 -3.46 18.89 4.43
CA ASP A 193 -3.45 19.51 5.75
C ASP A 193 -2.94 18.51 6.79
N ILE A 194 -1.71 18.71 7.26
CA ILE A 194 -1.01 17.83 8.19
C ILE A 194 -0.71 18.56 9.50
N ASN A 195 -0.98 17.90 10.62
CA ASN A 195 -0.64 18.43 11.95
C ASN A 195 0.78 17.98 12.32
N LEU A 196 1.77 18.82 12.00
CA LEU A 196 3.19 18.55 12.21
C LEU A 196 3.59 18.74 13.66
N THR A 197 4.40 17.81 14.17
CA THR A 197 5.11 17.97 15.43
C THR A 197 6.42 18.75 15.24
N SER A 198 6.91 19.43 16.27
CA SER A 198 8.20 20.14 16.22
C SER A 198 9.38 19.23 15.85
N SER A 199 9.32 17.94 16.22
CA SER A 199 10.34 16.96 15.90
C SER A 199 10.34 16.55 14.41
N GLU A 200 9.22 16.68 13.72
CA GLU A 200 9.09 16.31 12.31
C GLU A 200 9.60 17.40 11.37
N ILE A 201 9.52 18.69 11.78
CA ILE A 201 9.91 19.83 10.94
C ILE A 201 11.34 19.70 10.44
N LYS A 202 12.29 19.39 11.36
CA LYS A 202 13.68 19.21 10.98
C LYS A 202 13.85 18.15 9.91
N TYR A 203 13.28 16.97 10.12
CA TYR A 203 13.41 15.87 9.17
C TYR A 203 12.67 16.13 7.85
N LEU A 204 11.51 16.78 7.90
CA LEU A 204 10.79 17.20 6.71
C LEU A 204 11.68 18.10 5.84
N ASN A 205 12.29 19.11 6.44
CA ASN A 205 13.18 20.04 5.73
C ASN A 205 14.48 19.36 5.24
N ASP A 206 15.07 18.47 6.06
CA ASP A 206 16.23 17.67 5.66
C ASP A 206 15.91 16.77 4.45
N TYR A 207 14.72 16.16 4.42
CA TYR A 207 14.28 15.35 3.29
C TYR A 207 13.97 16.19 2.06
N GLN A 208 13.34 17.37 2.20
CA GLN A 208 13.19 18.30 1.09
C GLN A 208 14.57 18.65 0.49
N ALA A 209 15.54 19.04 1.33
CA ALA A 209 16.90 19.36 0.89
C ALA A 209 17.59 18.19 0.19
N SER A 210 17.40 16.94 0.67
CA SER A 210 17.98 15.75 0.05
C SER A 210 17.39 15.43 -1.32
N MET A 211 16.12 15.70 -1.53
CA MET A 211 15.46 15.54 -2.83
C MET A 211 15.97 16.57 -3.84
N TYR A 212 16.31 17.75 -3.35
CA TYR A 212 16.87 18.83 -4.14
C TYR A 212 18.29 18.56 -4.64
N SER A 213 19.16 17.97 -3.80
CA SER A 213 20.61 17.90 -4.05
C SER A 213 21.06 16.76 -4.96
N THR A 214 20.24 15.73 -5.20
CA THR A 214 20.72 14.46 -5.73
C THR A 214 20.33 14.16 -7.17
N GLU A 215 19.48 14.94 -7.85
CA GLU A 215 18.79 14.36 -9.00
C GLU A 215 18.63 15.16 -10.24
N THR A 216 18.83 16.40 -10.14
CA THR A 216 18.73 17.24 -11.29
C THR A 216 19.94 18.14 -11.31
N ASN A 217 20.78 17.98 -12.32
CA ASN A 217 21.57 19.12 -12.78
C ASN A 217 20.64 20.29 -13.22
N THR A 218 19.35 20.19 -12.93
CA THR A 218 18.32 21.21 -13.08
C THR A 218 17.72 21.50 -11.72
N VAL A 219 18.13 22.59 -11.18
CA VAL A 219 17.68 23.21 -9.94
C VAL A 219 16.18 23.47 -10.01
N ILE A 220 15.36 22.64 -9.35
CA ILE A 220 13.97 22.99 -9.05
C ILE A 220 14.03 23.91 -7.82
N THR A 221 14.45 25.13 -8.02
CA THR A 221 14.69 26.12 -6.93
C THR A 221 13.40 26.61 -6.29
N ASP A 222 12.27 26.47 -6.96
CA ASP A 222 11.01 27.08 -6.54
C ASP A 222 10.16 26.16 -5.64
N ASP A 223 10.45 24.86 -5.59
CA ASP A 223 9.66 23.89 -4.83
C ASP A 223 10.14 23.68 -3.38
N TYR A 224 11.39 24.01 -3.06
CA TYR A 224 11.91 23.96 -1.69
C TYR A 224 11.42 25.13 -0.86
N VAL A 225 10.39 24.90 -0.06
CA VAL A 225 9.91 25.89 0.92
C VAL A 225 10.02 25.28 2.31
N PRO A 226 10.92 25.77 3.19
CA PRO A 226 11.07 25.21 4.52
C PRO A 226 9.82 25.44 5.35
N VAL A 227 9.39 24.39 6.08
CA VAL A 227 8.38 24.52 7.12
C VAL A 227 9.06 25.00 8.39
N THR A 228 8.51 26.04 9.03
CA THR A 228 9.13 26.68 10.20
C THR A 228 8.34 26.50 11.48
N GLU A 229 7.05 26.17 11.39
CA GLU A 229 6.15 26.11 12.53
C GLU A 229 5.50 24.74 12.66
N ALA A 230 5.31 24.29 13.91
CA ALA A 230 4.53 23.09 14.21
C ALA A 230 3.02 23.39 14.21
N GLY A 231 2.21 22.35 14.22
CA GLY A 231 0.76 22.44 14.17
C GLY A 231 0.23 22.16 12.76
N LEU A 232 -1.01 22.58 12.52
CA LEU A 232 -1.68 22.32 11.25
C LEU A 232 -1.07 23.17 10.13
N GLN A 233 -0.50 22.49 9.14
CA GLN A 233 0.14 23.09 7.96
C GLN A 233 -0.45 22.48 6.69
N THR A 234 -0.68 23.30 5.66
CA THR A 234 -0.99 22.80 4.32
C THR A 234 0.30 22.55 3.57
N LEU A 235 0.65 21.29 3.36
CA LEU A 235 1.86 20.87 2.66
C LEU A 235 1.64 20.82 1.16
N SER A 236 2.60 21.35 0.38
CA SER A 236 2.69 21.13 -1.06
C SER A 236 3.03 19.67 -1.38
N GLY A 237 2.95 19.27 -2.66
CA GLY A 237 3.33 17.94 -3.10
C GLY A 237 4.77 17.58 -2.73
N TYR A 238 5.69 18.54 -2.88
CA TYR A 238 7.10 18.36 -2.53
C TYR A 238 7.29 18.17 -1.01
N GLN A 239 6.64 18.99 -0.20
CA GLN A 239 6.66 18.88 1.26
C GLN A 239 5.96 17.59 1.76
N ALA A 240 4.83 17.23 1.16
CA ALA A 240 4.10 16.01 1.50
C ALA A 240 4.91 14.75 1.17
N LEU A 241 5.61 14.73 0.03
CA LEU A 241 6.52 13.63 -0.31
C LEU A 241 7.68 13.55 0.69
N ALA A 242 8.27 14.68 1.09
CA ALA A 242 9.30 14.72 2.12
C ALA A 242 8.79 14.21 3.46
N TYR A 243 7.58 14.59 3.87
CA TYR A 243 6.89 14.10 5.07
C TYR A 243 6.69 12.58 5.04
N CYS A 244 6.25 12.01 3.94
CA CYS A 244 6.10 10.57 3.74
C CYS A 244 7.40 9.78 3.90
N ARG A 245 8.56 10.44 3.78
CA ARG A 245 9.88 9.80 3.85
C ARG A 245 10.53 9.84 5.23
N ILE A 246 9.97 10.55 6.19
CA ILE A 246 10.54 10.68 7.55
C ILE A 246 10.60 9.32 8.24
N ARG A 247 11.81 8.93 8.69
CA ARG A 247 12.10 7.66 9.40
C ARG A 247 12.68 7.85 10.80
N TYR A 248 13.32 8.97 11.07
CA TYR A 248 14.16 9.16 12.26
C TYR A 248 13.39 9.74 13.47
N THR A 249 12.08 9.50 13.53
CA THR A 249 11.26 9.80 14.72
C THR A 249 10.94 8.52 15.48
N ALA A 250 10.55 8.63 16.76
CA ALA A 250 10.14 7.47 17.55
C ALA A 250 9.07 6.65 16.81
N GLY A 251 9.30 5.33 16.66
CA GLY A 251 8.41 4.43 15.91
C GLY A 251 8.85 4.12 14.47
N SER A 252 9.99 4.68 14.01
CA SER A 252 10.69 4.36 12.73
C SER A 252 9.79 4.06 11.50
N ASP A 253 9.83 2.85 10.93
CA ASP A 253 9.11 2.50 9.71
C ASP A 253 7.58 2.43 9.88
N PHE A 254 7.08 2.05 11.06
CA PHE A 254 5.64 2.09 11.35
C PHE A 254 5.10 3.53 11.30
N LYS A 255 5.84 4.49 11.87
CA LYS A 255 5.49 5.91 11.80
C LYS A 255 5.61 6.48 10.39
N ARG A 256 6.52 5.97 9.57
CA ARG A 256 6.57 6.35 8.15
C ARG A 256 5.32 5.90 7.41
N THR A 257 4.88 4.67 7.61
CA THR A 257 3.65 4.15 7.02
C THR A 257 2.42 4.96 7.47
N GLU A 258 2.36 5.34 8.75
CA GLU A 258 1.31 6.24 9.27
C GLU A 258 1.31 7.61 8.56
N ARG A 259 2.48 8.24 8.34
CA ARG A 259 2.58 9.51 7.61
C ARG A 259 2.15 9.40 6.14
N GLN A 260 2.49 8.31 5.49
CA GLN A 260 2.01 8.03 4.16
C GLN A 260 0.48 7.96 4.14
N ARG A 261 -0.11 7.32 5.15
CA ARG A 261 -1.55 7.26 5.33
C ARG A 261 -2.20 8.63 5.51
N ASP A 262 -1.61 9.48 6.35
CA ASP A 262 -2.13 10.82 6.62
C ASP A 262 -2.22 11.65 5.33
N VAL A 263 -1.14 11.69 4.54
CA VAL A 263 -1.10 12.41 3.26
C VAL A 263 -2.20 11.91 2.34
N VAL A 264 -2.31 10.61 2.26
CA VAL A 264 -3.20 9.89 1.40
C VAL A 264 -4.65 10.18 1.80
N SER A 265 -4.96 10.22 3.09
CA SER A 265 -6.25 10.60 3.66
C SER A 265 -6.69 12.01 3.27
N GLN A 266 -5.76 12.93 3.37
CA GLN A 266 -6.03 14.32 3.07
C GLN A 266 -6.31 14.53 1.57
N ILE A 267 -5.58 13.85 0.69
CA ILE A 267 -5.85 13.88 -0.75
C ILE A 267 -7.31 13.53 -1.03
N ILE A 268 -7.82 12.46 -0.41
CA ILE A 268 -9.21 12.03 -0.62
C ILE A 268 -10.21 13.01 -0.06
N THR A 269 -9.99 13.41 1.18
CA THR A 269 -10.89 14.34 1.84
C THR A 269 -11.07 15.61 1.01
N LYS A 270 -9.98 16.06 0.37
CA LYS A 270 -10.03 17.23 -0.52
C LYS A 270 -10.65 16.89 -1.87
N ALA A 271 -10.25 15.80 -2.51
CA ALA A 271 -10.78 15.40 -3.81
C ALA A 271 -12.31 15.19 -3.80
N ARG A 272 -12.85 14.57 -2.73
CA ARG A 272 -14.32 14.38 -2.57
C ARG A 272 -15.11 15.67 -2.46
N LYS A 273 -14.49 16.79 -2.13
CA LYS A 273 -15.11 18.12 -2.01
C LYS A 273 -14.92 18.99 -3.28
N MET A 274 -14.19 18.47 -4.25
CA MET A 274 -13.86 19.25 -5.45
C MET A 274 -14.96 19.18 -6.50
N ASP A 275 -15.02 20.25 -7.33
CA ASP A 275 -15.84 20.25 -8.53
C ASP A 275 -15.38 19.16 -9.50
N PRO A 276 -16.30 18.38 -10.10
CA PRO A 276 -15.98 17.32 -11.05
C PRO A 276 -15.04 17.74 -12.20
N VAL A 277 -15.18 18.96 -12.71
CA VAL A 277 -14.30 19.47 -13.78
C VAL A 277 -12.85 19.63 -13.31
N LYS A 278 -12.65 20.06 -12.04
CA LYS A 278 -11.29 20.12 -11.45
C LYS A 278 -10.71 18.75 -11.25
N VAL A 279 -11.52 17.78 -10.81
CA VAL A 279 -11.12 16.38 -10.67
C VAL A 279 -10.66 15.83 -12.02
N THR A 280 -11.40 16.13 -13.10
CA THR A 280 -11.01 15.75 -14.47
C THR A 280 -9.63 16.29 -14.85
N LYS A 281 -9.35 17.55 -14.52
CA LYS A 281 -8.02 18.12 -14.80
C LYS A 281 -6.90 17.39 -14.03
N ILE A 282 -7.13 17.11 -12.75
CA ILE A 282 -6.19 16.36 -11.92
C ILE A 282 -5.83 15.02 -12.56
N CYS A 283 -6.81 14.34 -13.11
CA CYS A 283 -6.59 13.06 -13.74
C CYS A 283 -5.73 13.16 -15.00
N ASN A 284 -6.02 14.13 -15.86
CA ASN A 284 -5.21 14.35 -17.05
C ASN A 284 -3.73 14.65 -16.70
N ASP A 285 -3.50 15.34 -15.58
CA ASP A 285 -2.16 15.70 -15.14
C ASP A 285 -1.44 14.53 -14.44
N VAL A 286 -2.17 13.70 -13.68
CA VAL A 286 -1.59 12.61 -12.86
C VAL A 286 -1.53 11.28 -13.60
N PHE A 287 -2.46 11.01 -14.49
CA PHE A 287 -2.58 9.73 -15.19
C PHE A 287 -1.33 9.30 -15.95
N PRO A 288 -0.62 10.19 -16.67
CA PRO A 288 0.64 9.84 -17.33
C PRO A 288 1.75 9.40 -16.37
N LEU A 289 1.54 9.56 -15.05
CA LEU A 289 2.48 9.24 -13.98
C LEU A 289 2.13 7.95 -13.23
N VAL A 290 1.11 7.23 -13.73
CA VAL A 290 0.64 5.93 -13.20
C VAL A 290 0.93 4.82 -14.19
N ALA A 291 1.28 3.64 -13.69
CA ALA A 291 1.40 2.42 -14.46
C ALA A 291 0.40 1.38 -13.96
N THR A 292 -0.30 0.70 -14.87
CA THR A 292 -1.29 -0.31 -14.55
C THR A 292 -1.49 -1.29 -15.69
N ASN A 293 -2.00 -2.49 -15.41
CA ASN A 293 -2.48 -3.44 -16.41
C ASN A 293 -4.01 -3.45 -16.54
N LEU A 294 -4.70 -2.63 -15.76
CA LEU A 294 -6.15 -2.53 -15.85
C LEU A 294 -6.58 -2.02 -17.23
N ASP A 295 -7.60 -2.66 -17.81
CA ASP A 295 -8.23 -2.15 -19.01
C ASP A 295 -9.25 -1.06 -18.67
N LEU A 296 -9.30 -0.05 -19.56
CA LEU A 296 -10.17 1.08 -19.33
C LEU A 296 -11.66 0.70 -19.39
N ASN A 297 -12.04 -0.10 -20.37
CA ASN A 297 -13.44 -0.40 -20.63
C ASN A 297 -13.94 -1.58 -19.82
N ASP A 298 -13.06 -2.57 -19.61
CA ASP A 298 -13.43 -3.85 -19.00
C ASP A 298 -13.26 -3.83 -17.46
N ASP A 299 -12.28 -3.07 -16.95
CA ASP A 299 -12.00 -2.98 -15.50
C ASP A 299 -12.42 -1.63 -14.91
N ILE A 300 -11.88 -0.53 -15.47
CA ILE A 300 -11.96 0.79 -14.83
C ILE A 300 -13.36 1.39 -14.95
N ILE A 301 -13.98 1.37 -16.13
CA ILE A 301 -15.32 1.95 -16.33
C ILE A 301 -16.41 1.23 -15.52
N PRO A 302 -16.47 -0.10 -15.43
CA PRO A 302 -17.41 -0.79 -14.55
C PRO A 302 -17.23 -0.42 -13.08
N MET A 303 -16.01 -0.48 -12.57
CA MET A 303 -15.72 -0.08 -11.19
C MET A 303 -16.14 1.37 -10.90
N ALA A 304 -15.98 2.24 -11.89
CA ALA A 304 -16.34 3.64 -11.81
C ALA A 304 -17.82 3.92 -11.79
N SER A 305 -18.56 3.21 -12.59
CA SER A 305 -20.01 3.37 -12.62
C SER A 305 -20.64 3.02 -11.27
N GLU A 306 -19.96 2.21 -10.48
CA GLU A 306 -20.36 1.73 -9.15
C GLU A 306 -19.65 2.43 -7.99
N VAL A 307 -18.89 3.49 -8.26
CA VAL A 307 -18.04 4.15 -7.24
C VAL A 307 -18.75 4.57 -5.96
N ASN A 308 -20.02 4.96 -6.06
CA ASN A 308 -20.82 5.31 -4.89
C ASN A 308 -21.20 4.09 -4.03
N LYS A 309 -21.03 2.87 -4.55
CA LYS A 309 -21.25 1.63 -3.84
C LYS A 309 -20.06 1.26 -2.95
N TYR A 310 -18.85 1.70 -3.28
CA TYR A 310 -17.64 1.31 -2.57
C TYR A 310 -17.43 2.10 -1.28
N GLU A 311 -17.29 1.38 -0.19
CA GLU A 311 -16.95 1.94 1.12
C GLU A 311 -15.78 1.18 1.73
N ILE A 312 -14.81 1.91 2.24
CA ILE A 312 -13.72 1.30 2.96
C ILE A 312 -14.13 1.09 4.40
N VAL A 313 -14.26 -0.16 4.75
CA VAL A 313 -14.76 -0.57 6.05
C VAL A 313 -13.65 -0.81 7.05
N ASP A 314 -12.43 -1.15 6.59
CA ASP A 314 -11.30 -1.40 7.48
C ASP A 314 -9.94 -1.36 6.76
N SER A 315 -8.84 -1.12 7.52
CA SER A 315 -7.46 -1.27 7.03
C SER A 315 -6.51 -1.79 8.11
N THR A 316 -5.53 -2.59 7.71
CA THR A 316 -4.56 -3.21 8.62
C THR A 316 -3.16 -3.28 8.01
N GLY A 317 -2.19 -3.75 8.79
CA GLY A 317 -0.83 -4.07 8.34
C GLY A 317 -0.57 -5.57 8.37
N PHE A 318 0.33 -6.01 7.49
CA PHE A 318 0.82 -7.39 7.43
C PHE A 318 2.36 -7.40 7.52
N PRO A 319 2.95 -8.28 8.33
CA PRO A 319 2.32 -9.21 9.27
C PRO A 319 1.59 -8.50 10.41
N PHE A 320 0.64 -9.20 11.08
CA PHE A 320 -0.18 -8.61 12.15
C PHE A 320 0.65 -8.32 13.41
N ASP A 321 0.32 -7.24 14.12
CA ASP A 321 1.12 -6.68 15.23
C ASP A 321 1.46 -7.67 16.36
N ASP A 322 0.60 -8.64 16.63
CA ASP A 322 0.80 -9.67 17.64
C ASP A 322 1.57 -10.91 17.13
N LYS A 323 1.86 -10.96 15.83
CA LYS A 323 2.50 -12.10 15.14
C LYS A 323 3.78 -11.71 14.40
N ILE A 324 4.39 -10.59 14.78
CA ILE A 324 5.65 -10.12 14.20
C ILE A 324 6.78 -10.08 15.24
N THR A 325 7.99 -10.19 14.72
CA THR A 325 9.21 -9.74 15.39
C THR A 325 10.06 -8.93 14.42
N THR A 326 11.05 -8.21 14.93
CA THR A 326 11.99 -7.47 14.10
C THR A 326 13.42 -7.87 14.44
N GLY A 327 14.32 -7.74 13.48
CA GLY A 327 15.70 -8.02 13.75
C GLY A 327 16.64 -7.87 12.57
N LEU A 328 17.90 -7.66 12.93
CA LEU A 328 18.99 -7.56 11.97
C LEU A 328 19.34 -8.95 11.43
N LEU A 329 19.13 -9.17 10.13
CA LEU A 329 19.43 -10.43 9.45
C LEU A 329 20.69 -10.30 8.56
N GLY A 330 21.83 -9.95 9.15
CA GLY A 330 23.09 -9.81 8.44
C GLY A 330 23.00 -8.85 7.25
N PRO A 331 23.35 -9.29 6.02
CA PRO A 331 23.35 -8.41 4.84
C PRO A 331 21.96 -7.94 4.42
N LYS A 332 20.88 -8.57 4.91
CA LYS A 332 19.50 -8.16 4.62
C LYS A 332 19.08 -6.90 5.41
N GLY A 333 19.86 -6.55 6.43
CA GLY A 333 19.57 -5.43 7.32
C GLY A 333 18.44 -5.73 8.31
N ASP A 334 17.81 -4.70 8.84
CA ASP A 334 16.69 -4.84 9.78
C ASP A 334 15.42 -5.25 9.02
N CYS A 335 14.85 -6.40 9.41
CA CYS A 335 13.68 -6.99 8.77
C CYS A 335 12.51 -7.08 9.73
N VAL A 336 11.31 -7.00 9.18
CA VAL A 336 10.06 -7.42 9.81
C VAL A 336 9.90 -8.92 9.54
N ILE A 337 9.79 -9.73 10.58
CA ILE A 337 9.79 -11.18 10.48
C ILE A 337 8.44 -11.71 10.96
N PRO A 338 7.63 -12.36 10.11
CA PRO A 338 6.48 -13.10 10.59
C PRO A 338 6.94 -14.18 11.57
N VAL A 339 6.44 -14.17 12.80
CA VAL A 339 6.76 -15.20 13.79
C VAL A 339 6.31 -16.57 13.29
N ASP A 340 5.16 -16.58 12.63
CA ASP A 340 4.61 -17.71 11.92
C ASP A 340 3.82 -17.19 10.70
N LEU A 341 4.35 -17.43 9.50
CA LEU A 341 3.72 -16.95 8.27
C LEU A 341 2.35 -17.60 8.06
N GLU A 342 2.24 -18.90 8.31
CA GLU A 342 1.00 -19.64 8.15
C GLU A 342 -0.17 -19.01 8.93
N SER A 343 0.03 -18.74 10.23
CA SER A 343 -1.01 -18.11 11.06
C SER A 343 -1.30 -16.66 10.66
N ASN A 344 -0.32 -15.94 10.11
CA ASN A 344 -0.51 -14.61 9.55
C ASN A 344 -1.35 -14.65 8.28
N VAL A 345 -1.13 -15.64 7.40
CA VAL A 345 -1.87 -15.79 6.14
C VAL A 345 -3.32 -16.21 6.41
N ILE A 346 -3.55 -17.11 7.36
CA ILE A 346 -4.92 -17.47 7.80
C ILE A 346 -5.69 -16.21 8.25
N GLU A 347 -5.05 -15.36 9.06
CA GLU A 347 -5.68 -14.11 9.51
C GLU A 347 -5.86 -13.12 8.36
N LEU A 348 -4.92 -13.05 7.42
CA LEU A 348 -5.02 -12.21 6.23
C LEU A 348 -6.23 -12.58 5.36
N HIS A 349 -6.42 -13.87 5.07
CA HIS A 349 -7.56 -14.32 4.28
C HIS A 349 -8.88 -14.04 5.00
N LYS A 350 -8.98 -14.36 6.29
CA LYS A 350 -10.15 -13.99 7.10
C LYS A 350 -10.43 -12.48 7.11
N TYR A 351 -9.39 -11.66 7.03
CA TYR A 351 -9.53 -10.21 6.98
C TYR A 351 -9.99 -9.73 5.61
N LEU A 352 -9.35 -10.21 4.52
CA LEU A 352 -9.65 -9.78 3.16
C LEU A 352 -10.97 -10.33 2.63
N TYR A 353 -11.30 -11.57 3.02
CA TYR A 353 -12.41 -12.37 2.51
C TYR A 353 -13.25 -12.96 3.66
N PRO A 354 -13.95 -12.13 4.45
CA PRO A 354 -14.58 -12.56 5.70
C PRO A 354 -15.73 -13.56 5.53
N THR A 355 -16.23 -13.75 4.32
CA THR A 355 -17.30 -14.73 4.01
C THR A 355 -16.74 -16.08 3.55
N GLU A 356 -15.43 -16.16 3.27
CA GLU A 356 -14.81 -17.35 2.70
C GLU A 356 -14.03 -18.15 3.75
N GLU A 357 -14.04 -19.47 3.62
CA GLU A 357 -13.18 -20.33 4.42
C GLU A 357 -11.83 -20.51 3.71
N TYR A 358 -10.74 -20.50 4.48
CA TYR A 358 -9.40 -20.62 3.95
C TYR A 358 -8.57 -21.65 4.72
N THR A 359 -7.84 -22.49 3.97
CA THR A 359 -6.85 -23.42 4.49
C THR A 359 -5.51 -23.17 3.78
N PRO A 360 -4.39 -22.96 4.52
CA PRO A 360 -3.10 -22.69 3.92
C PRO A 360 -2.63 -23.80 2.98
N SER A 361 -2.06 -23.41 1.86
CA SER A 361 -1.40 -24.34 0.93
C SER A 361 -0.10 -24.92 1.51
N GLU A 362 0.36 -26.02 0.94
CA GLU A 362 1.69 -26.57 1.26
C GLU A 362 2.81 -25.57 1.01
N THR A 363 2.64 -24.67 0.04
CA THR A 363 3.60 -23.60 -0.27
C THR A 363 3.72 -22.62 0.89
N VAL A 364 2.61 -22.14 1.45
CA VAL A 364 2.62 -21.23 2.62
C VAL A 364 3.22 -21.93 3.83
N ILE A 365 2.83 -23.18 4.10
CA ILE A 365 3.36 -23.97 5.23
C ILE A 365 4.89 -24.13 5.08
N LYS A 366 5.36 -24.51 3.90
CA LYS A 366 6.78 -24.63 3.61
C LYS A 366 7.50 -23.29 3.77
N THR A 367 6.97 -22.23 3.17
CA THR A 367 7.55 -20.88 3.25
C THR A 367 7.62 -20.38 4.70
N SER A 368 6.59 -20.67 5.51
CA SER A 368 6.60 -20.37 6.95
C SER A 368 7.78 -21.05 7.67
N ASN A 369 8.01 -22.34 7.40
CA ASN A 369 9.12 -23.08 7.98
C ASN A 369 10.48 -22.56 7.49
N ASP A 370 10.59 -22.23 6.22
CA ASP A 370 11.82 -21.69 5.62
C ASP A 370 12.15 -20.29 6.19
N ILE A 371 11.16 -19.42 6.41
CA ILE A 371 11.36 -18.11 7.06
C ILE A 371 11.86 -18.29 8.49
N LYS A 372 11.27 -19.21 9.27
CA LYS A 372 11.72 -19.54 10.63
C LYS A 372 13.19 -20.03 10.61
N ALA A 373 13.52 -20.94 9.69
CA ALA A 373 14.88 -21.46 9.52
C ALA A 373 15.87 -20.37 9.10
N GLU A 374 15.45 -19.44 8.21
CA GLU A 374 16.28 -18.31 7.78
C GLU A 374 16.54 -17.34 8.93
N ALA A 375 15.51 -16.98 9.71
CA ALA A 375 15.63 -16.09 10.86
C ALA A 375 16.50 -16.71 11.98
N ALA A 376 16.38 -18.02 12.22
CA ALA A 376 17.17 -18.74 13.21
C ALA A 376 18.68 -18.69 12.95
N LYS A 377 19.15 -18.56 11.68
CA LYS A 377 20.57 -18.38 11.34
C LYS A 377 21.17 -17.11 11.98
N TYR A 378 20.32 -16.17 12.38
CA TYR A 378 20.67 -14.88 12.96
C TYR A 378 20.20 -14.75 14.43
N GLY A 379 19.76 -15.86 15.04
CA GLY A 379 19.29 -15.89 16.44
C GLY A 379 17.93 -15.22 16.65
N LYS A 380 17.10 -15.28 15.64
CA LYS A 380 15.74 -14.73 15.67
C LYS A 380 14.69 -15.83 15.55
#